data_bcb219fbbaf868f181562855c2e81f39
#
_entry.id   bcb219fbbaf868f181562855c2e81f39
#
_cell.length_a   1.000
_cell.length_b   1.000
_cell.length_c   1.000
_cell.angle_alpha   90.00
_cell.angle_beta   90.00
_cell.angle_gamma   90.00
#
_symmetry.space_group_name_H-M   'P 1'
#
loop_
_entity.id
_entity.type
_entity.pdbx_description
1 polymer ?
#
loop_
_entity_poly.entity_id
_entity_poly.type
_entity_poly.pdbx_seq_one_letter_code
_entity_poly.pdbx_strand_id
1 'polypeptide(L)'
;EISECLVGSEMCIRDSHQTEYLAYLVLDENRKLQELQVFEPEENTLLDHIYVGYVEKIVPNIHAAFVRIEDGQKCYLPLNDVKNPVYTRKLSKKEALCEGDELLVQVVKDAVKTKDPVVSTKLVVHGHYCFLSTENTCLGVSKKLSQEESKRLSDLLENTCKDHEAEGYGLVFRTNAGAVPETELCEDIELVQKEYRALKKTGTHQNAGDLVYRNLPGYLARLKAENFEKTDLVLTDGQDLYQEICAYLPHLVEEKKVQLYRDDAVSLSTLYHLRGNMQELLSSKVWLDSGANIIIESLETLTVIDVNSGKNRSRREEALFAINVEAAKEIARQLRLRNISGMILVDFINLKKKEQQQKLISVIREELQKDSVPANFIDITRLGLVELTRKKVYKSLREILS
;
A
#
# COMPACT_ATOMS: atom_id res chain seq x y z
N GLU A 1 14.27 -13.55 -2.86
CA GLU A 1 13.37 -13.59 -4.01
C GLU A 1 12.00 -14.05 -3.52
N ILE A 2 10.93 -13.49 -4.11
CA ILE A 2 9.54 -13.84 -3.77
C ILE A 2 9.14 -14.98 -4.68
N SER A 3 8.76 -16.14 -4.14
CA SER A 3 8.38 -17.28 -4.97
C SER A 3 6.87 -17.52 -5.02
N GLU A 4 6.14 -17.19 -3.97
CA GLU A 4 4.71 -17.45 -3.91
C GLU A 4 3.95 -16.27 -3.29
N CYS A 5 2.80 -15.94 -3.88
CA CYS A 5 1.85 -14.97 -3.35
C CYS A 5 0.52 -15.69 -3.08
N LEU A 6 0.00 -15.59 -1.87
CA LEU A 6 -1.24 -16.23 -1.44
C LEU A 6 -2.31 -15.19 -1.18
N VAL A 7 -3.48 -15.40 -1.77
CA VAL A 7 -4.65 -14.54 -1.54
C VAL A 7 -5.84 -15.44 -1.23
N GLY A 8 -6.42 -15.34 -0.03
CA GLY A 8 -7.49 -16.25 0.32
C GLY A 8 -8.41 -15.78 1.43
N SER A 9 -9.67 -16.20 1.34
CA SER A 9 -10.71 -15.97 2.32
C SER A 9 -10.80 -17.09 3.37
N GLU A 10 -10.49 -18.33 3.02
CA GLU A 10 -10.45 -19.46 3.97
C GLU A 10 -9.20 -19.41 4.88
N MET A 11 -8.26 -18.54 4.60
CA MET A 11 -7.18 -18.22 5.51
C MET A 11 -7.66 -17.50 6.77
N CYS A 12 -8.98 -17.53 7.03
CA CYS A 12 -9.79 -16.97 8.10
C CYS A 12 -8.98 -16.36 9.24
N ILE A 13 -8.59 -15.12 9.05
CA ILE A 13 -8.26 -14.24 10.16
C ILE A 13 -9.61 -13.77 10.67
N ARG A 14 -10.03 -14.26 11.84
CA ARG A 14 -11.24 -13.83 12.50
C ARG A 14 -10.86 -13.00 13.71
N ASP A 15 -11.50 -11.86 13.83
CA ASP A 15 -11.42 -11.04 15.05
C ASP A 15 -12.28 -11.62 16.17
N SER A 16 -12.31 -10.94 17.33
CA SER A 16 -13.17 -11.28 18.47
C SER A 16 -14.66 -11.23 18.16
N HIS A 17 -15.07 -10.58 17.09
CA HIS A 17 -16.45 -10.45 16.60
C HIS A 17 -16.81 -11.47 15.51
N GLN A 18 -15.91 -12.41 15.19
CA GLN A 18 -16.05 -13.42 14.12
C GLN A 18 -16.10 -12.82 12.71
N THR A 19 -15.63 -11.59 12.51
CA THR A 19 -15.50 -10.98 11.19
C THR A 19 -14.43 -11.73 10.40
N GLU A 20 -14.75 -12.13 9.19
CA GLU A 20 -13.82 -12.80 8.29
C GLU A 20 -13.02 -11.76 7.50
N TYR A 21 -11.70 -11.86 7.51
CA TYR A 21 -10.80 -11.00 6.78
C TYR A 21 -10.15 -11.76 5.63
N LEU A 22 -9.87 -11.06 4.56
CA LEU A 22 -9.07 -11.60 3.47
C LEU A 22 -7.59 -11.39 3.79
N ALA A 23 -6.80 -12.45 3.74
CA ALA A 23 -5.37 -12.39 3.94
C ALA A 23 -4.62 -12.41 2.61
N TYR A 24 -3.64 -11.54 2.50
CA TYR A 24 -2.65 -11.49 1.44
C TYR A 24 -1.27 -11.79 2.05
N LEU A 25 -0.58 -12.78 1.51
CA LEU A 25 0.70 -13.24 2.03
C LEU A 25 1.73 -13.32 0.91
N VAL A 26 2.96 -12.98 1.25
CA VAL A 26 4.12 -13.16 0.39
C VAL A 26 5.10 -14.10 1.07
N LEU A 27 5.51 -15.14 0.35
CA LEU A 27 6.47 -16.13 0.82
C LEU A 27 7.72 -16.10 -0.06
N ASP A 28 8.87 -16.41 0.52
CA ASP A 28 10.09 -16.64 -0.24
C ASP A 28 10.19 -18.09 -0.74
N GLU A 29 11.24 -18.39 -1.51
CA GLU A 29 11.56 -19.70 -2.06
C GLU A 29 11.69 -20.83 -1.01
N ASN A 30 11.90 -20.47 0.25
CA ASN A 30 11.92 -21.40 1.39
C ASN A 30 10.56 -21.51 2.09
N ARG A 31 9.50 -20.91 1.51
CA ARG A 31 8.16 -20.79 2.09
C ARG A 31 8.12 -20.03 3.42
N LYS A 32 9.12 -19.19 3.68
CA LYS A 32 9.14 -18.30 4.85
C LYS A 32 8.31 -17.05 4.56
N LEU A 33 7.37 -16.74 5.43
CA LEU A 33 6.49 -15.59 5.30
C LEU A 33 7.29 -14.29 5.36
N GLN A 34 7.20 -13.47 4.32
CA GLN A 34 7.92 -12.19 4.17
C GLN A 34 7.02 -10.98 4.37
N GLU A 35 5.75 -11.06 3.99
CA GLU A 35 4.75 -10.01 4.15
C GLU A 35 3.39 -10.63 4.47
N LEU A 36 2.64 -9.93 5.31
CA LEU A 36 1.24 -10.23 5.61
C LEU A 36 0.45 -8.93 5.57
N GLN A 37 -0.60 -8.89 4.77
CA GLN A 37 -1.61 -7.85 4.81
C GLN A 37 -2.97 -8.48 5.03
N VAL A 38 -3.80 -7.78 5.79
CA VAL A 38 -5.15 -8.21 6.10
C VAL A 38 -6.09 -7.14 5.62
N PHE A 39 -7.04 -7.53 4.78
CA PHE A 39 -8.04 -6.65 4.22
C PHE A 39 -9.39 -6.92 4.87
N GLU A 40 -10.09 -5.86 5.23
CA GLU A 40 -11.46 -5.94 5.70
C GLU A 40 -12.38 -6.40 4.55
N PRO A 41 -13.50 -7.09 4.85
CA PRO A 41 -14.50 -7.41 3.84
C PRO A 41 -14.94 -6.12 3.14
N GLU A 42 -15.08 -6.15 1.82
CA GLU A 42 -15.25 -4.96 0.98
C GLU A 42 -16.57 -4.20 1.17
N GLU A 43 -17.52 -4.77 1.86
CA GLU A 43 -18.86 -4.18 1.98
C GLU A 43 -18.91 -2.78 2.66
N ASN A 44 -17.78 -2.30 3.21
CA ASN A 44 -17.78 -1.10 4.04
C ASN A 44 -16.75 -0.02 3.68
N THR A 45 -15.92 -0.19 2.64
CA THR A 45 -14.95 0.85 2.25
C THR A 45 -15.39 1.60 1.00
N LEU A 46 -15.43 2.93 1.09
CA LEU A 46 -15.64 3.82 -0.05
C LEU A 46 -14.31 4.36 -0.61
N LEU A 47 -13.18 3.97 0.02
CA LEU A 47 -11.87 4.53 -0.28
C LEU A 47 -11.52 4.36 -1.76
N ASP A 48 -11.02 5.45 -2.35
CA ASP A 48 -10.64 5.57 -3.77
C ASP A 48 -11.79 5.38 -4.79
N HIS A 49 -13.02 5.13 -4.35
CA HIS A 49 -14.18 5.16 -5.24
C HIS A 49 -14.42 6.57 -5.78
N ILE A 50 -14.87 6.68 -7.03
CA ILE A 50 -15.20 7.96 -7.66
C ILE A 50 -16.71 8.01 -7.91
N TYR A 51 -17.32 9.12 -7.48
CA TYR A 51 -18.75 9.37 -7.58
C TYR A 51 -19.03 10.68 -8.32
N VAL A 52 -20.24 10.83 -8.84
CA VAL A 52 -20.80 12.14 -9.17
C VAL A 52 -21.29 12.78 -7.87
N GLY A 53 -20.49 13.67 -7.30
CA GLY A 53 -20.83 14.38 -6.08
C GLY A 53 -21.73 15.59 -6.34
N TYR A 54 -22.78 15.76 -5.52
CA TYR A 54 -23.63 16.93 -5.51
C TYR A 54 -23.23 17.88 -4.38
N VAL A 55 -22.89 19.13 -4.68
CA VAL A 55 -22.51 20.16 -3.70
C VAL A 55 -23.76 20.64 -2.97
N GLU A 56 -23.99 20.13 -1.76
CA GLU A 56 -25.14 20.46 -0.95
C GLU A 56 -24.98 21.81 -0.27
N LYS A 57 -23.79 22.08 0.32
CA LYS A 57 -23.55 23.30 1.09
C LYS A 57 -22.07 23.67 1.09
N ILE A 58 -21.78 24.96 0.98
CA ILE A 58 -20.43 25.52 1.15
C ILE A 58 -20.37 26.24 2.49
N VAL A 59 -19.34 25.94 3.29
CA VAL A 59 -19.13 26.52 4.63
C VAL A 59 -17.78 27.22 4.66
N PRO A 60 -17.71 28.53 4.31
CA PRO A 60 -16.46 29.25 4.20
C PRO A 60 -15.65 29.31 5.49
N ASN A 61 -16.32 29.37 6.64
CA ASN A 61 -15.67 29.51 7.95
C ASN A 61 -14.75 28.32 8.32
N ILE A 62 -15.01 27.14 7.73
CA ILE A 62 -14.18 25.94 7.93
C ILE A 62 -13.44 25.55 6.64
N HIS A 63 -13.46 26.41 5.62
CA HIS A 63 -12.85 26.17 4.30
C HIS A 63 -13.24 24.81 3.70
N ALA A 64 -14.54 24.46 3.75
CA ALA A 64 -15.04 23.19 3.26
C ALA A 64 -16.38 23.30 2.57
N ALA A 65 -16.69 22.31 1.75
CA ALA A 65 -18.02 22.04 1.22
C ALA A 65 -18.49 20.66 1.72
N PHE A 66 -19.79 20.48 1.80
CA PHE A 66 -20.43 19.20 1.98
C PHE A 66 -20.97 18.71 0.65
N VAL A 67 -20.57 17.52 0.27
CA VAL A 67 -20.92 16.88 -0.98
C VAL A 67 -21.69 15.61 -0.69
N ARG A 68 -22.78 15.40 -1.40
CA ARG A 68 -23.59 14.19 -1.28
C ARG A 68 -23.20 13.22 -2.39
N ILE A 69 -22.99 11.97 -2.04
CA ILE A 69 -22.74 10.85 -2.94
C ILE A 69 -23.83 9.78 -2.78
N GLU A 70 -23.60 8.56 -3.22
CA GLU A 70 -24.49 7.39 -3.18
C GLU A 70 -25.33 7.31 -1.87
N ASP A 71 -26.61 6.92 -2.00
CA ASP A 71 -27.56 6.79 -0.89
C ASP A 71 -27.71 8.04 0.01
N GLY A 72 -27.33 9.21 -0.51
CA GLY A 72 -27.37 10.45 0.25
C GLY A 72 -26.25 10.59 1.28
N GLN A 73 -25.21 9.73 1.22
CA GLN A 73 -24.05 9.81 2.11
C GLN A 73 -23.40 11.18 2.00
N LYS A 74 -23.32 11.88 3.11
CA LYS A 74 -22.69 13.18 3.21
C LYS A 74 -21.17 13.02 3.37
N CYS A 75 -20.41 13.79 2.57
CA CYS A 75 -18.97 13.79 2.56
C CYS A 75 -18.40 15.18 2.77
N TYR A 76 -17.23 15.25 3.39
CA TYR A 76 -16.48 16.49 3.62
C TYR A 76 -15.49 16.72 2.47
N LEU A 77 -15.59 17.85 1.78
CA LEU A 77 -14.69 18.30 0.72
C LEU A 77 -13.91 19.54 1.19
N PRO A 78 -12.60 19.44 1.48
CA PRO A 78 -11.77 20.60 1.75
C PRO A 78 -11.70 21.51 0.52
N LEU A 79 -11.99 22.81 0.64
CA LEU A 79 -11.93 23.75 -0.49
C LEU A 79 -10.51 23.88 -1.06
N ASN A 80 -9.47 23.62 -0.26
CA ASN A 80 -8.07 23.58 -0.73
C ASN A 80 -7.79 22.42 -1.68
N ASP A 81 -8.63 21.38 -1.66
CA ASP A 81 -8.53 20.21 -2.54
C ASP A 81 -9.36 20.35 -3.82
N VAL A 82 -10.09 21.45 -3.97
CA VAL A 82 -10.80 21.76 -5.21
C VAL A 82 -9.80 22.33 -6.21
N LYS A 83 -9.17 21.43 -6.96
CA LYS A 83 -8.22 21.76 -8.03
C LYS A 83 -8.66 21.05 -9.31
N ASN A 84 -8.72 21.77 -10.42
CA ASN A 84 -9.09 21.23 -11.73
C ASN A 84 -10.33 20.31 -11.69
N PRO A 85 -11.46 20.74 -11.07
CA PRO A 85 -12.62 19.87 -10.88
C PRO A 85 -13.25 19.50 -12.23
N VAL A 86 -13.57 18.21 -12.37
CA VAL A 86 -14.31 17.72 -13.53
C VAL A 86 -15.81 17.86 -13.23
N TYR A 87 -16.42 18.93 -13.74
CA TYR A 87 -17.86 19.14 -13.58
C TYR A 87 -18.65 18.25 -14.53
N THR A 88 -19.65 17.57 -14.01
CA THR A 88 -20.68 16.88 -14.79
C THR A 88 -21.84 17.83 -15.07
N ARG A 89 -22.15 18.72 -14.12
CA ARG A 89 -23.12 19.80 -14.28
C ARG A 89 -22.70 21.04 -13.52
N LYS A 90 -22.56 22.16 -14.19
CA LYS A 90 -22.22 23.46 -13.61
C LYS A 90 -23.43 24.39 -13.68
N LEU A 91 -23.94 24.82 -12.51
CA LEU A 91 -25.11 25.72 -12.46
C LEU A 91 -24.75 27.18 -12.73
N SER A 92 -23.56 27.60 -12.35
CA SER A 92 -23.09 28.98 -12.45
C SER A 92 -21.95 29.10 -13.45
N LYS A 93 -21.88 30.27 -14.13
CA LYS A 93 -20.73 30.63 -14.98
C LYS A 93 -19.46 31.00 -14.18
N LYS A 94 -19.55 31.06 -12.86
CA LYS A 94 -18.39 31.34 -11.98
C LYS A 94 -17.42 30.16 -11.99
N GLU A 95 -16.13 30.44 -12.01
CA GLU A 95 -15.10 29.39 -11.89
C GLU A 95 -15.13 28.69 -10.53
N ALA A 96 -15.46 29.46 -9.46
CA ALA A 96 -15.55 28.91 -8.10
C ALA A 96 -16.66 27.86 -7.98
N LEU A 97 -16.45 26.90 -7.06
CA LEU A 97 -17.45 25.91 -6.68
C LEU A 97 -18.70 26.61 -6.13
N CYS A 98 -19.87 26.14 -6.54
CA CYS A 98 -21.17 26.68 -6.11
C CYS A 98 -22.04 25.54 -5.54
N GLU A 99 -22.96 25.91 -4.65
CA GLU A 99 -24.01 24.98 -4.20
C GLU A 99 -24.89 24.58 -5.39
N GLY A 100 -25.20 23.30 -5.49
CA GLY A 100 -25.92 22.69 -6.59
C GLY A 100 -25.04 22.24 -7.78
N ASP A 101 -23.74 22.55 -7.79
CA ASP A 101 -22.83 21.99 -8.78
C ASP A 101 -22.70 20.46 -8.62
N GLU A 102 -22.53 19.77 -9.75
CA GLU A 102 -22.25 18.35 -9.80
C GLU A 102 -20.86 18.13 -10.41
N LEU A 103 -20.02 17.33 -9.75
CA LEU A 103 -18.63 17.11 -10.15
C LEU A 103 -18.13 15.74 -9.73
N LEU A 104 -17.12 15.24 -10.40
CA LEU A 104 -16.46 14.00 -9.99
C LEU A 104 -15.67 14.23 -8.70
N VAL A 105 -15.88 13.36 -7.73
CA VAL A 105 -15.17 13.35 -6.45
C VAL A 105 -14.68 11.94 -6.14
N GLN A 106 -13.46 11.85 -5.62
CA GLN A 106 -12.86 10.59 -5.14
C GLN A 106 -12.83 10.59 -3.63
N VAL A 107 -13.21 9.47 -3.00
CA VAL A 107 -13.12 9.30 -1.56
C VAL A 107 -11.66 9.07 -1.19
N VAL A 108 -11.10 9.94 -0.35
CA VAL A 108 -9.69 9.88 0.10
C VAL A 108 -9.54 9.42 1.54
N LYS A 109 -10.64 9.41 2.30
CA LYS A 109 -10.70 8.82 3.66
C LYS A 109 -12.11 8.33 3.92
N ASP A 110 -12.22 7.12 4.43
CA ASP A 110 -13.48 6.56 4.91
C ASP A 110 -14.01 7.30 6.15
N ALA A 111 -15.28 7.08 6.44
CA ALA A 111 -15.90 7.52 7.68
C ALA A 111 -15.19 6.91 8.89
N VAL A 112 -14.92 7.71 9.91
CA VAL A 112 -14.31 7.23 11.15
C VAL A 112 -15.15 7.68 12.34
N LYS A 113 -15.79 6.75 13.03
CA LYS A 113 -16.69 7.02 14.15
C LYS A 113 -17.82 7.96 13.73
N THR A 114 -17.79 9.22 14.21
CA THR A 114 -18.79 10.25 13.93
C THR A 114 -18.39 11.23 12.82
N LYS A 115 -17.24 11.00 12.16
CA LYS A 115 -16.77 11.90 11.10
C LYS A 115 -17.20 11.37 9.74
N ASP A 116 -17.74 12.26 8.92
CA ASP A 116 -18.08 11.96 7.53
C ASP A 116 -16.86 11.57 6.70
N PRO A 117 -17.01 10.75 5.64
CA PRO A 117 -15.95 10.47 4.68
C PRO A 117 -15.39 11.78 4.10
N VAL A 118 -14.11 11.77 3.73
CA VAL A 118 -13.48 12.91 3.07
C VAL A 118 -13.32 12.61 1.59
N VAL A 119 -13.75 13.55 0.76
CA VAL A 119 -13.61 13.49 -0.70
C VAL A 119 -12.69 14.58 -1.22
N SER A 120 -12.15 14.38 -2.42
CA SER A 120 -11.31 15.33 -3.14
C SER A 120 -11.73 15.39 -4.60
N THR A 121 -11.51 16.51 -5.27
CA THR A 121 -11.66 16.62 -6.72
C THR A 121 -10.41 16.17 -7.48
N LYS A 122 -9.33 15.86 -6.74
CA LYS A 122 -8.11 15.29 -7.29
C LYS A 122 -8.34 13.82 -7.56
N LEU A 123 -8.58 13.48 -8.81
CA LEU A 123 -8.77 12.10 -9.23
C LEU A 123 -7.41 11.41 -9.42
N VAL A 124 -7.31 10.18 -8.96
CA VAL A 124 -6.12 9.33 -9.13
C VAL A 124 -6.54 8.02 -9.77
N VAL A 125 -5.92 7.68 -10.90
CA VAL A 125 -6.08 6.40 -11.58
C VAL A 125 -4.77 5.62 -11.49
N HIS A 126 -4.82 4.42 -10.96
CA HIS A 126 -3.66 3.59 -10.68
C HIS A 126 -3.40 2.58 -11.79
N GLY A 127 -2.23 2.71 -12.47
CA GLY A 127 -1.64 1.68 -13.30
C GLY A 127 -0.78 0.69 -12.50
N HIS A 128 -0.12 -0.19 -13.20
CA HIS A 128 0.84 -1.13 -12.60
C HIS A 128 2.17 -0.43 -12.27
N TYR A 129 2.73 0.26 -13.24
CA TYR A 129 4.03 0.95 -13.13
C TYR A 129 3.90 2.45 -12.92
N CYS A 130 2.71 3.03 -13.19
CA CYS A 130 2.47 4.46 -13.07
C CYS A 130 1.16 4.76 -12.34
N PHE A 131 0.92 6.02 -12.08
CA PHE A 131 -0.40 6.55 -11.73
C PHE A 131 -0.61 7.89 -12.41
N LEU A 132 -1.85 8.12 -12.82
CA LEU A 132 -2.32 9.39 -13.36
C LEU A 132 -3.01 10.18 -12.25
N SER A 133 -2.79 11.50 -12.17
CA SER A 133 -3.43 12.37 -11.19
C SER A 133 -3.85 13.70 -11.79
N THR A 134 -5.03 14.20 -11.40
CA THR A 134 -5.51 15.55 -11.79
C THR A 134 -5.07 16.64 -10.81
N GLU A 135 -4.23 16.33 -9.81
CA GLU A 135 -3.74 17.33 -8.86
C GLU A 135 -2.92 18.44 -9.53
N ASN A 136 -2.11 18.06 -10.50
CA ASN A 136 -1.31 18.94 -11.35
C ASN A 136 -1.03 18.24 -12.68
N THR A 137 -0.45 18.96 -13.64
CA THR A 137 -0.11 18.45 -14.96
C THR A 137 1.38 18.02 -15.07
N CYS A 138 2.06 17.77 -13.96
CA CYS A 138 3.46 17.43 -13.97
C CYS A 138 3.69 15.96 -14.37
N LEU A 139 4.66 15.73 -15.25
CA LEU A 139 5.21 14.41 -15.50
C LEU A 139 6.37 14.16 -14.52
N GLY A 140 6.43 12.99 -13.93
CA GLY A 140 7.42 12.71 -12.91
C GLY A 140 7.81 11.23 -12.79
N VAL A 141 8.87 10.98 -12.04
CA VAL A 141 9.36 9.66 -11.72
C VAL A 141 9.65 9.55 -10.22
N SER A 142 9.59 8.33 -9.69
CA SER A 142 9.88 8.08 -8.29
C SER A 142 11.29 8.53 -7.91
N LYS A 143 11.43 9.27 -6.81
CA LYS A 143 12.71 9.72 -6.26
C LYS A 143 13.63 8.58 -5.78
N LYS A 144 13.13 7.34 -5.74
CA LYS A 144 13.89 6.15 -5.31
C LYS A 144 14.64 5.48 -6.46
N LEU A 145 14.41 5.90 -7.69
CA LEU A 145 15.08 5.40 -8.89
C LEU A 145 16.49 5.96 -9.03
N SER A 146 17.37 5.21 -9.69
CA SER A 146 18.71 5.69 -10.06
C SER A 146 18.62 6.87 -11.04
N GLN A 147 19.71 7.63 -11.18
CA GLN A 147 19.75 8.76 -12.12
C GLN A 147 19.54 8.34 -13.57
N GLU A 148 20.08 7.18 -13.97
CA GLU A 148 19.95 6.64 -15.33
C GLU A 148 18.51 6.21 -15.63
N GLU A 149 17.90 5.43 -14.71
CA GLU A 149 16.50 5.02 -14.83
C GLU A 149 15.56 6.22 -14.82
N SER A 150 15.80 7.18 -13.92
CA SER A 150 14.99 8.39 -13.82
C SER A 150 15.01 9.20 -15.11
N LYS A 151 16.18 9.34 -15.74
CA LYS A 151 16.31 10.04 -17.03
C LYS A 151 15.57 9.30 -18.13
N ARG A 152 15.82 7.98 -18.29
CA ARG A 152 15.14 7.14 -19.29
C ARG A 152 13.62 7.24 -19.19
N LEU A 153 13.08 7.11 -17.97
CA LEU A 153 11.64 7.17 -17.73
C LEU A 153 11.05 8.57 -17.93
N SER A 154 11.79 9.63 -17.61
CA SER A 154 11.35 11.00 -17.88
C SER A 154 11.27 11.26 -19.38
N ASP A 155 12.29 10.86 -20.15
CA ASP A 155 12.31 10.97 -21.60
C ASP A 155 11.13 10.19 -22.24
N LEU A 156 10.81 9.02 -21.71
CA LEU A 156 9.66 8.22 -22.16
C LEU A 156 8.33 8.93 -21.91
N LEU A 157 8.12 9.52 -20.71
CA LEU A 157 6.90 10.27 -20.38
C LEU A 157 6.73 11.47 -21.30
N GLU A 158 7.75 12.26 -21.52
CA GLU A 158 7.69 13.44 -22.40
C GLU A 158 7.33 13.07 -23.84
N ASN A 159 7.82 11.92 -24.31
CA ASN A 159 7.52 11.43 -25.65
C ASN A 159 6.11 10.87 -25.81
N THR A 160 5.58 10.20 -24.75
CA THR A 160 4.31 9.46 -24.80
C THR A 160 3.13 10.33 -24.37
N CYS A 161 3.31 11.26 -23.42
CA CYS A 161 2.21 12.02 -22.79
C CYS A 161 2.10 13.46 -23.32
N LYS A 162 2.14 13.67 -24.63
CA LYS A 162 2.16 15.03 -25.23
C LYS A 162 0.93 15.88 -24.93
N ASP A 163 -0.23 15.26 -24.78
CA ASP A 163 -1.51 15.96 -24.59
C ASP A 163 -1.94 16.10 -23.12
N HIS A 164 -1.09 15.68 -22.17
CA HIS A 164 -1.43 15.61 -20.75
C HIS A 164 -1.86 16.94 -20.13
N GLU A 165 -1.24 18.06 -20.53
CA GLU A 165 -1.61 19.40 -20.05
C GLU A 165 -3.00 19.80 -20.56
N ALA A 166 -3.30 19.55 -21.84
CA ALA A 166 -4.58 19.86 -22.46
C ALA A 166 -5.71 19.00 -21.87
N GLU A 167 -5.42 17.75 -21.51
CA GLU A 167 -6.37 16.84 -20.85
C GLU A 167 -6.49 17.08 -19.33
N GLY A 168 -5.55 17.82 -18.72
CA GLY A 168 -5.59 18.27 -17.33
C GLY A 168 -5.14 17.18 -16.33
N TYR A 169 -4.13 16.37 -16.67
CA TYR A 169 -3.56 15.39 -15.76
C TYR A 169 -2.02 15.40 -15.77
N GLY A 170 -1.43 14.96 -14.67
CA GLY A 170 -0.03 14.55 -14.59
C GLY A 170 0.09 13.03 -14.48
N LEU A 171 1.28 12.49 -14.76
CA LEU A 171 1.58 11.08 -14.69
C LEU A 171 2.91 10.86 -14.00
N VAL A 172 2.97 9.88 -13.10
CA VAL A 172 4.16 9.59 -12.31
C VAL A 172 4.48 8.10 -12.36
N PHE A 173 5.70 7.75 -12.80
CA PHE A 173 6.20 6.40 -12.69
C PHE A 173 6.59 6.04 -11.26
N ARG A 174 6.21 4.82 -10.85
CA ARG A 174 6.56 4.23 -9.56
C ARG A 174 7.97 3.65 -9.59
N THR A 175 8.47 3.23 -8.44
CA THR A 175 9.82 2.65 -8.30
C THR A 175 9.96 1.32 -9.06
N ASN A 176 8.88 0.54 -9.18
CA ASN A 176 8.88 -0.73 -9.91
C ASN A 176 9.00 -0.58 -11.44
N ALA A 177 8.89 0.63 -11.98
CA ALA A 177 9.08 0.90 -13.41
C ALA A 177 10.56 0.88 -13.84
N GLY A 178 11.52 0.88 -12.89
CA GLY A 178 12.95 1.08 -13.19
C GLY A 178 13.54 0.12 -14.20
N ALA A 179 13.32 -1.18 -14.05
CA ALA A 179 13.92 -2.23 -14.91
C ALA A 179 12.97 -2.74 -16.02
N VAL A 180 11.77 -2.15 -16.15
CA VAL A 180 10.72 -2.62 -17.07
C VAL A 180 10.97 -2.17 -18.51
N PRO A 181 10.69 -3.01 -19.52
CA PRO A 181 10.76 -2.65 -20.93
C PRO A 181 9.82 -1.48 -21.28
N GLU A 182 10.25 -0.62 -22.20
CA GLU A 182 9.45 0.56 -22.59
C GLU A 182 8.10 0.21 -23.20
N THR A 183 7.99 -0.95 -23.87
CA THR A 183 6.75 -1.45 -24.45
C THR A 183 5.69 -1.65 -23.38
N GLU A 184 6.00 -2.32 -22.29
CA GLU A 184 5.08 -2.56 -21.16
C GLU A 184 4.73 -1.27 -20.44
N LEU A 185 5.71 -0.36 -20.30
CA LEU A 185 5.45 0.96 -19.71
C LEU A 185 4.49 1.81 -20.56
N CYS A 186 4.61 1.75 -21.89
CA CYS A 186 3.70 2.43 -22.80
C CYS A 186 2.28 1.85 -22.72
N GLU A 187 2.15 0.52 -22.63
CA GLU A 187 0.86 -0.14 -22.46
C GLU A 187 0.18 0.28 -21.14
N ASP A 188 0.92 0.37 -20.05
CA ASP A 188 0.39 0.83 -18.75
C ASP A 188 -0.03 2.32 -18.80
N ILE A 189 0.75 3.17 -19.49
CA ILE A 189 0.36 4.58 -19.72
C ILE A 189 -0.95 4.66 -20.50
N GLU A 190 -1.06 3.93 -21.61
CA GLU A 190 -2.27 3.92 -22.45
C GLU A 190 -3.50 3.43 -21.67
N LEU A 191 -3.31 2.42 -20.83
CA LEU A 191 -4.37 1.87 -19.98
C LEU A 191 -4.91 2.94 -19.01
N VAL A 192 -4.05 3.61 -18.24
CA VAL A 192 -4.51 4.63 -17.28
C VAL A 192 -5.09 5.87 -17.97
N GLN A 193 -4.58 6.25 -19.14
CA GLN A 193 -5.15 7.34 -19.95
C GLN A 193 -6.54 6.97 -20.48
N LYS A 194 -6.71 5.76 -21.00
CA LYS A 194 -8.00 5.24 -21.48
C LYS A 194 -9.02 5.19 -20.35
N GLU A 195 -8.62 4.71 -19.17
CA GLU A 195 -9.47 4.66 -18.00
C GLU A 195 -9.87 6.05 -17.53
N TYR A 196 -8.95 7.01 -17.45
CA TYR A 196 -9.26 8.41 -17.13
C TYR A 196 -10.23 9.05 -18.10
N ARG A 197 -10.03 8.85 -19.41
CA ARG A 197 -10.94 9.36 -20.44
C ARG A 197 -12.34 8.72 -20.33
N ALA A 198 -12.39 7.42 -20.02
CA ALA A 198 -13.64 6.71 -19.77
C ALA A 198 -14.37 7.26 -18.55
N LEU A 199 -13.68 7.53 -17.45
CA LEU A 199 -14.23 8.16 -16.25
C LEU A 199 -14.86 9.50 -16.53
N LYS A 200 -14.16 10.37 -17.27
CA LYS A 200 -14.71 11.71 -17.66
C LYS A 200 -15.97 11.54 -18.52
N LYS A 201 -15.94 10.64 -19.49
CA LYS A 201 -17.08 10.38 -20.38
C LYS A 201 -18.27 9.77 -19.62
N THR A 202 -18.03 8.76 -18.80
CA THR A 202 -19.09 8.10 -18.02
C THR A 202 -19.72 9.08 -17.03
N GLY A 203 -18.90 9.83 -16.29
CA GLY A 203 -19.37 10.78 -15.30
C GLY A 203 -20.28 11.86 -15.86
N THR A 204 -20.07 12.31 -17.12
CA THR A 204 -20.93 13.30 -17.77
C THR A 204 -22.32 12.78 -18.11
N HIS A 205 -22.55 11.48 -18.08
CA HIS A 205 -23.82 10.84 -18.41
C HIS A 205 -24.54 10.23 -17.19
N GLN A 206 -23.93 10.30 -16.01
CA GLN A 206 -24.49 9.79 -14.76
C GLN A 206 -25.15 10.91 -13.94
N ASN A 207 -26.04 10.49 -13.02
CA ASN A 207 -26.74 11.42 -12.13
C ASN A 207 -25.90 11.70 -10.87
N ALA A 208 -26.26 12.78 -10.18
CA ALA A 208 -25.68 13.09 -8.87
C ALA A 208 -25.89 11.91 -7.89
N GLY A 209 -24.83 11.49 -7.26
CA GLY A 209 -24.78 10.34 -6.35
C GLY A 209 -24.28 9.05 -6.98
N ASP A 210 -24.34 8.90 -8.29
CA ASP A 210 -23.97 7.65 -8.97
C ASP A 210 -22.48 7.33 -8.81
N LEU A 211 -22.17 6.04 -8.61
CA LEU A 211 -20.81 5.51 -8.64
C LEU A 211 -20.29 5.47 -10.08
N VAL A 212 -19.21 6.18 -10.35
CA VAL A 212 -18.54 6.25 -11.67
C VAL A 212 -17.42 5.21 -11.78
N TYR A 213 -16.68 5.03 -10.69
CA TYR A 213 -15.56 4.12 -10.64
C TYR A 213 -15.50 3.43 -9.28
N ARG A 214 -15.48 2.10 -9.32
CA ARG A 214 -15.19 1.30 -8.15
C ARG A 214 -13.70 1.01 -8.14
N ASN A 215 -13.01 1.42 -7.08
CA ASN A 215 -11.60 1.08 -6.93
C ASN A 215 -11.42 -0.44 -6.88
N LEU A 216 -10.24 -0.87 -7.32
CA LEU A 216 -9.86 -2.27 -7.13
C LEU A 216 -9.87 -2.62 -5.65
N PRO A 217 -10.38 -3.80 -5.27
CA PRO A 217 -10.17 -4.36 -3.95
C PRO A 217 -8.74 -4.19 -3.47
N GLY A 218 -8.55 -3.87 -2.20
CA GLY A 218 -7.22 -3.57 -1.65
C GLY A 218 -6.21 -4.68 -1.94
N TYR A 219 -6.62 -5.95 -1.91
CA TYR A 219 -5.77 -7.10 -2.25
C TYR A 219 -5.40 -7.15 -3.74
N LEU A 220 -6.31 -6.76 -4.64
CA LEU A 220 -6.01 -6.68 -6.09
C LEU A 220 -5.09 -5.50 -6.39
N ALA A 221 -5.30 -4.36 -5.73
CA ALA A 221 -4.40 -3.22 -5.84
C ALA A 221 -2.99 -3.56 -5.36
N ARG A 222 -2.89 -4.35 -4.27
CA ARG A 222 -1.61 -4.83 -3.76
C ARG A 222 -0.98 -5.86 -4.70
N LEU A 223 -1.76 -6.80 -5.21
CA LEU A 223 -1.31 -7.78 -6.19
C LEU A 223 -0.83 -7.09 -7.47
N LYS A 224 -1.58 -6.11 -7.98
CA LYS A 224 -1.20 -5.31 -9.15
C LYS A 224 0.12 -4.54 -8.97
N ALA A 225 0.46 -4.17 -7.72
CA ALA A 225 1.72 -3.49 -7.39
C ALA A 225 2.91 -4.44 -7.19
N GLU A 226 2.70 -5.76 -7.25
CA GLU A 226 3.75 -6.76 -7.08
C GLU A 226 4.67 -6.84 -8.30
N ASN A 227 5.91 -7.21 -8.09
CA ASN A 227 6.84 -7.48 -9.20
C ASN A 227 6.76 -8.96 -9.58
N PHE A 228 5.99 -9.27 -10.62
CA PHE A 228 5.78 -10.64 -11.09
C PHE A 228 6.97 -11.28 -11.81
N GLU A 229 8.02 -10.54 -12.14
CA GLU A 229 9.29 -11.14 -12.57
C GLU A 229 9.94 -12.00 -11.49
N LYS A 230 9.65 -11.64 -10.21
CA LYS A 230 10.19 -12.32 -9.02
C LYS A 230 9.17 -13.23 -8.33
N THR A 231 7.94 -13.26 -8.81
CA THR A 231 6.85 -14.06 -8.25
C THR A 231 6.56 -15.22 -9.19
N ASP A 232 6.77 -16.44 -8.72
CA ASP A 232 6.59 -17.65 -9.52
C ASP A 232 5.13 -18.08 -9.56
N LEU A 233 4.38 -17.86 -8.47
CA LEU A 233 3.05 -18.40 -8.32
C LEU A 233 2.16 -17.50 -7.46
N VAL A 234 0.92 -17.32 -7.89
CA VAL A 234 -0.18 -16.72 -7.13
C VAL A 234 -1.22 -17.81 -6.87
N LEU A 235 -1.42 -18.15 -5.59
CA LEU A 235 -2.41 -19.13 -5.16
C LEU A 235 -3.59 -18.46 -4.48
N THR A 236 -4.79 -18.90 -4.78
CA THR A 236 -6.00 -18.49 -4.07
C THR A 236 -6.88 -19.70 -3.75
N ASP A 237 -7.61 -19.66 -2.63
CA ASP A 237 -8.56 -20.68 -2.20
C ASP A 237 -10.03 -20.34 -2.57
N GLY A 238 -10.31 -19.06 -2.91
CA GLY A 238 -11.62 -18.58 -3.28
C GLY A 238 -11.88 -18.64 -4.80
N GLN A 239 -13.00 -19.25 -5.22
CA GLN A 239 -13.40 -19.27 -6.64
C GLN A 239 -13.66 -17.85 -7.17
N ASP A 240 -14.33 -17.02 -6.38
CA ASP A 240 -14.65 -15.63 -6.75
C ASP A 240 -13.38 -14.79 -6.84
N LEU A 241 -12.47 -14.92 -5.87
CA LEU A 241 -11.16 -14.29 -5.89
C LEU A 241 -10.33 -14.68 -7.11
N TYR A 242 -10.35 -15.98 -7.46
CA TYR A 242 -9.68 -16.47 -8.67
C TYR A 242 -10.22 -15.80 -9.94
N GLN A 243 -11.56 -15.71 -10.05
CA GLN A 243 -12.21 -15.07 -11.21
C GLN A 243 -11.87 -13.58 -11.29
N GLU A 244 -11.88 -12.87 -10.15
CA GLU A 244 -11.50 -11.47 -10.09
C GLU A 244 -10.03 -11.25 -10.46
N ILE A 245 -9.10 -12.04 -9.92
CA ILE A 245 -7.68 -11.97 -10.28
C ILE A 245 -7.49 -12.20 -11.79
N CYS A 246 -8.14 -13.21 -12.37
CA CYS A 246 -8.07 -13.50 -13.79
C CYS A 246 -8.65 -12.36 -14.66
N ALA A 247 -9.72 -11.72 -14.21
CA ALA A 247 -10.36 -10.63 -14.93
C ALA A 247 -9.51 -9.35 -14.94
N TYR A 248 -8.89 -9.02 -13.80
CA TYR A 248 -8.12 -7.78 -13.64
C TYR A 248 -6.64 -7.90 -14.02
N LEU A 249 -6.08 -9.12 -13.98
CA LEU A 249 -4.68 -9.41 -14.29
C LEU A 249 -4.53 -10.55 -15.29
N PRO A 250 -5.07 -10.39 -16.53
CA PRO A 250 -5.10 -11.46 -17.53
C PRO A 250 -3.71 -11.96 -17.94
N HIS A 251 -2.68 -11.12 -17.89
CA HIS A 251 -1.29 -11.49 -18.17
C HIS A 251 -0.79 -12.61 -17.25
N LEU A 252 -1.20 -12.61 -15.97
CA LEU A 252 -0.80 -13.67 -15.03
C LEU A 252 -1.42 -15.03 -15.38
N VAL A 253 -2.58 -15.02 -16.03
CA VAL A 253 -3.23 -16.25 -16.53
C VAL A 253 -2.46 -16.78 -17.74
N GLU A 254 -2.08 -15.91 -18.69
CA GLU A 254 -1.28 -16.26 -19.87
C GLU A 254 0.09 -16.83 -19.46
N GLU A 255 0.72 -16.27 -18.44
CA GLU A 255 1.97 -16.76 -17.86
C GLU A 255 1.80 -18.01 -16.97
N LYS A 256 0.56 -18.49 -16.75
CA LYS A 256 0.22 -19.61 -15.86
C LYS A 256 0.67 -19.42 -14.41
N LYS A 257 0.76 -18.19 -13.97
CA LYS A 257 1.17 -17.81 -12.61
C LYS A 257 0.03 -17.82 -11.61
N VAL A 258 -1.23 -17.85 -12.02
CA VAL A 258 -2.39 -17.88 -11.12
C VAL A 258 -2.99 -19.28 -11.07
N GLN A 259 -3.19 -19.80 -9.86
CA GLN A 259 -3.80 -21.11 -9.63
C GLN A 259 -4.84 -21.04 -8.53
N LEU A 260 -5.98 -21.72 -8.76
CA LEU A 260 -6.98 -21.97 -7.75
C LEU A 260 -6.60 -23.25 -6.98
N TYR A 261 -6.36 -23.11 -5.69
CA TYR A 261 -6.11 -24.23 -4.80
C TYR A 261 -7.41 -24.95 -4.46
N ARG A 262 -7.46 -26.25 -4.70
CA ARG A 262 -8.60 -27.11 -4.36
C ARG A 262 -8.08 -28.40 -3.75
N ASP A 263 -8.23 -28.52 -2.46
CA ASP A 263 -7.95 -29.75 -1.71
C ASP A 263 -8.96 -29.85 -0.56
N ASP A 264 -9.83 -30.86 -0.62
CA ASP A 264 -10.87 -31.07 0.38
C ASP A 264 -10.32 -31.58 1.72
N ALA A 265 -9.10 -32.10 1.74
CA ALA A 265 -8.47 -32.66 2.93
C ALA A 265 -7.60 -31.65 3.70
N VAL A 266 -6.94 -30.73 2.98
CA VAL A 266 -5.97 -29.80 3.56
C VAL A 266 -6.26 -28.38 3.08
N SER A 267 -6.69 -27.51 3.96
CA SER A 267 -6.88 -26.08 3.62
C SER A 267 -5.54 -25.39 3.33
N LEU A 268 -5.59 -24.34 2.51
CA LEU A 268 -4.41 -23.51 2.20
C LEU A 268 -3.75 -22.98 3.49
N SER A 269 -4.55 -22.58 4.47
CA SER A 269 -4.08 -22.13 5.79
C SER A 269 -3.33 -23.21 6.58
N THR A 270 -3.71 -24.48 6.41
CA THR A 270 -3.03 -25.62 7.04
C THR A 270 -1.74 -25.95 6.30
N LEU A 271 -1.78 -25.95 4.97
CA LEU A 271 -0.61 -26.23 4.12
C LEU A 271 0.57 -25.28 4.42
N TYR A 272 0.26 -24.01 4.65
CA TYR A 272 1.27 -22.98 4.93
C TYR A 272 1.41 -22.64 6.42
N HIS A 273 0.85 -23.44 7.33
CA HIS A 273 0.92 -23.28 8.79
C HIS A 273 0.54 -21.87 9.28
N LEU A 274 -0.42 -21.22 8.63
CA LEU A 274 -0.75 -19.80 8.87
C LEU A 274 -1.22 -19.54 10.29
N ARG A 275 -1.99 -20.45 10.90
CA ARG A 275 -2.46 -20.28 12.29
C ARG A 275 -1.31 -20.26 13.30
N GLY A 276 -0.29 -21.10 13.09
CA GLY A 276 0.92 -21.10 13.93
C GLY A 276 1.70 -19.80 13.76
N ASN A 277 1.93 -19.40 12.51
CA ASN A 277 2.60 -18.13 12.19
C ASN A 277 1.88 -16.92 12.80
N MET A 278 0.53 -16.90 12.79
CA MET A 278 -0.25 -15.81 13.37
C MET A 278 -0.05 -15.70 14.90
N GLN A 279 -0.03 -16.81 15.62
CA GLN A 279 0.24 -16.81 17.06
C GLN A 279 1.64 -16.30 17.38
N GLU A 280 2.64 -16.68 16.58
CA GLU A 280 4.01 -16.17 16.72
C GLU A 280 4.09 -14.67 16.46
N LEU A 281 3.33 -14.17 15.45
CA LEU A 281 3.27 -12.75 15.13
C LEU A 281 2.59 -11.89 16.22
N LEU A 282 1.79 -12.48 17.08
CA LEU A 282 1.19 -11.79 18.23
C LEU A 282 2.11 -11.80 19.46
N SER A 283 3.12 -12.66 19.48
CA SER A 283 4.11 -12.71 20.56
C SER A 283 5.01 -11.47 20.54
N SER A 284 5.30 -10.91 21.71
CA SER A 284 6.29 -9.83 21.82
C SER A 284 7.71 -10.29 21.52
N LYS A 285 8.01 -11.58 21.74
CA LYS A 285 9.35 -12.14 21.58
C LYS A 285 9.50 -12.91 20.27
N VAL A 286 10.53 -12.59 19.50
CA VAL A 286 10.92 -13.28 18.27
C VAL A 286 12.32 -13.83 18.42
N TRP A 287 12.47 -15.12 18.15
CA TRP A 287 13.77 -15.80 18.17
C TRP A 287 14.49 -15.66 16.83
N LEU A 288 15.79 -15.46 16.89
CA LEU A 288 16.69 -15.43 15.74
C LEU A 288 17.41 -16.77 15.58
N ASP A 289 17.85 -17.08 14.36
CA ASP A 289 18.54 -18.33 14.04
C ASP A 289 19.84 -18.49 14.85
N SER A 290 20.51 -17.38 15.18
CA SER A 290 21.69 -17.35 16.05
C SER A 290 21.41 -17.73 17.51
N GLY A 291 20.14 -17.88 17.91
CA GLY A 291 19.70 -18.07 19.31
C GLY A 291 19.63 -16.77 20.12
N ALA A 292 19.83 -15.62 19.46
CA ALA A 292 19.48 -14.30 19.97
C ALA A 292 17.95 -14.10 19.89
N ASN A 293 17.45 -12.98 20.38
CA ASN A 293 16.02 -12.65 20.25
C ASN A 293 15.81 -11.15 20.20
N ILE A 294 14.70 -10.77 19.59
CA ILE A 294 14.17 -9.40 19.64
C ILE A 294 12.88 -9.37 20.44
N ILE A 295 12.66 -8.30 21.17
CA ILE A 295 11.42 -8.03 21.92
C ILE A 295 10.76 -6.81 21.28
N ILE A 296 9.52 -6.96 20.85
CA ILE A 296 8.75 -5.90 20.17
C ILE A 296 7.58 -5.51 21.07
N GLU A 297 7.55 -4.26 21.49
CA GLU A 297 6.50 -3.69 22.33
C GLU A 297 5.89 -2.49 21.64
N SER A 298 4.63 -2.62 21.21
CA SER A 298 3.87 -1.51 20.63
C SER A 298 3.13 -0.78 21.73
N LEU A 299 3.49 0.51 21.93
CA LEU A 299 2.84 1.45 22.81
C LEU A 299 1.83 2.30 22.03
N GLU A 300 1.10 3.16 22.70
CA GLU A 300 0.10 4.03 22.06
C GLU A 300 0.69 4.97 21.00
N THR A 301 1.89 5.49 21.24
CA THR A 301 2.52 6.53 20.40
C THR A 301 3.70 6.06 19.59
N LEU A 302 4.37 4.96 19.99
CA LEU A 302 5.56 4.45 19.33
C LEU A 302 5.74 2.94 19.60
N THR A 303 6.57 2.29 18.80
CA THR A 303 7.00 0.91 19.04
C THR A 303 8.46 0.91 19.51
N VAL A 304 8.75 0.13 20.54
CA VAL A 304 10.11 -0.10 21.03
C VAL A 304 10.52 -1.52 20.73
N ILE A 305 11.76 -1.68 20.25
CA ILE A 305 12.35 -2.99 19.92
C ILE A 305 13.70 -3.11 20.63
N ASP A 306 13.88 -4.19 21.39
CA ASP A 306 15.11 -4.51 22.10
C ASP A 306 15.76 -5.75 21.49
N VAL A 307 17.08 -5.70 21.25
CA VAL A 307 17.88 -6.78 20.68
C VAL A 307 18.74 -7.45 21.74
N ASN A 308 18.45 -8.70 22.03
CA ASN A 308 19.11 -9.47 23.05
C ASN A 308 19.99 -10.59 22.46
N SER A 309 21.25 -10.72 22.92
CA SER A 309 22.16 -11.79 22.47
C SER A 309 21.75 -13.22 22.89
N GLY A 310 20.75 -13.33 23.77
CA GLY A 310 20.18 -14.61 24.20
C GLY A 310 21.21 -15.53 24.84
N LYS A 311 21.24 -16.78 24.34
CA LYS A 311 22.20 -17.82 24.81
C LYS A 311 23.59 -17.67 24.20
N ASN A 312 23.79 -16.80 23.23
CA ASN A 312 25.08 -16.59 22.59
C ASN A 312 26.00 -15.80 23.55
N ARG A 313 26.89 -16.52 24.23
CA ARG A 313 27.82 -15.95 25.20
C ARG A 313 29.07 -15.33 24.55
N SER A 314 29.17 -15.31 23.24
CA SER A 314 30.32 -14.72 22.56
C SER A 314 30.30 -13.19 22.76
N ARG A 315 31.34 -12.67 23.43
CA ARG A 315 31.58 -11.23 23.57
C ARG A 315 32.48 -10.69 22.45
N ARG A 316 32.73 -11.47 21.40
CA ARG A 316 33.52 -11.02 20.25
C ARG A 316 32.70 -10.04 19.44
N GLU A 317 33.31 -8.94 19.10
CA GLU A 317 32.63 -7.83 18.42
C GLU A 317 32.03 -8.23 17.07
N GLU A 318 32.72 -9.15 16.37
CA GLU A 318 32.23 -9.72 15.10
C GLU A 318 30.93 -10.53 15.28
N ALA A 319 30.82 -11.28 16.38
CA ALA A 319 29.62 -12.04 16.69
C ALA A 319 28.44 -11.11 17.09
N LEU A 320 28.70 -10.05 17.84
CA LEU A 320 27.68 -9.07 18.17
C LEU A 320 27.20 -8.30 16.93
N PHE A 321 28.12 -7.96 16.04
CA PHE A 321 27.76 -7.34 14.75
C PHE A 321 26.90 -8.27 13.91
N ALA A 322 27.24 -9.57 13.81
CA ALA A 322 26.44 -10.53 13.07
C ALA A 322 25.02 -10.68 13.63
N ILE A 323 24.87 -10.69 14.96
CA ILE A 323 23.54 -10.70 15.63
C ILE A 323 22.76 -9.43 15.27
N ASN A 324 23.38 -8.26 15.32
CA ASN A 324 22.70 -7.00 14.96
C ASN A 324 22.26 -6.97 13.50
N VAL A 325 23.06 -7.51 12.58
CA VAL A 325 22.69 -7.63 11.16
C VAL A 325 21.50 -8.56 10.98
N GLU A 326 21.50 -9.71 11.65
CA GLU A 326 20.38 -10.65 11.64
C GLU A 326 19.13 -10.01 12.24
N ALA A 327 19.26 -9.32 13.38
CA ALA A 327 18.16 -8.60 14.02
C ALA A 327 17.60 -7.49 13.12
N ALA A 328 18.45 -6.74 12.43
CA ALA A 328 18.00 -5.68 11.51
C ALA A 328 17.12 -6.23 10.37
N LYS A 329 17.51 -7.37 9.78
CA LYS A 329 16.73 -8.05 8.75
C LYS A 329 15.39 -8.55 9.30
N GLU A 330 15.43 -9.20 10.47
CA GLU A 330 14.20 -9.72 11.09
C GLU A 330 13.29 -8.58 11.56
N ILE A 331 13.80 -7.48 12.10
CA ILE A 331 13.01 -6.30 12.47
C ILE A 331 12.27 -5.77 11.24
N ALA A 332 12.96 -5.53 10.12
CA ALA A 332 12.32 -5.05 8.90
C ALA A 332 11.22 -6.01 8.41
N ARG A 333 11.44 -7.33 8.51
CA ARG A 333 10.43 -8.35 8.21
C ARG A 333 9.24 -8.27 9.17
N GLN A 334 9.48 -8.14 10.48
CA GLN A 334 8.43 -8.05 11.49
C GLN A 334 7.59 -6.76 11.34
N LEU A 335 8.19 -5.65 10.90
CA LEU A 335 7.46 -4.42 10.59
C LEU A 335 6.42 -4.67 9.49
N ARG A 336 6.77 -5.42 8.44
CA ARG A 336 5.86 -5.80 7.34
C ARG A 336 4.79 -6.79 7.81
N LEU A 337 5.20 -7.85 8.53
CA LEU A 337 4.31 -8.92 8.97
C LEU A 337 3.25 -8.45 9.97
N ARG A 338 3.62 -7.59 10.91
CA ARG A 338 2.72 -7.06 11.94
C ARG A 338 2.06 -5.75 11.54
N ASN A 339 2.42 -5.21 10.37
CA ASN A 339 2.04 -3.89 9.90
C ASN A 339 2.28 -2.80 10.96
N ILE A 340 3.44 -2.86 11.62
CA ILE A 340 3.86 -1.84 12.60
C ILE A 340 4.15 -0.54 11.85
N SER A 341 3.63 0.59 12.34
CA SER A 341 3.74 1.90 11.71
C SER A 341 3.95 3.01 12.75
N GLY A 342 4.29 4.20 12.27
CA GLY A 342 4.61 5.34 13.12
C GLY A 342 6.09 5.40 13.50
N MET A 343 6.39 5.89 14.71
CA MET A 343 7.74 5.98 15.24
C MET A 343 8.18 4.65 15.85
N ILE A 344 9.40 4.22 15.53
CA ILE A 344 9.97 2.96 16.01
C ILE A 344 11.37 3.24 16.54
N LEU A 345 11.62 2.83 17.77
CA LEU A 345 12.94 2.91 18.42
C LEU A 345 13.52 1.52 18.57
N VAL A 346 14.75 1.32 18.13
CA VAL A 346 15.43 0.03 18.21
C VAL A 346 16.71 0.16 19.05
N ASP A 347 16.80 -0.65 20.10
CA ASP A 347 18.00 -0.80 20.91
C ASP A 347 18.81 -2.00 20.42
N PHE A 348 19.83 -1.72 19.61
CA PHE A 348 20.78 -2.73 19.13
C PHE A 348 21.89 -2.98 20.14
N ILE A 349 22.48 -4.17 20.09
CA ILE A 349 23.66 -4.48 20.92
C ILE A 349 24.78 -3.50 20.56
N ASN A 350 25.36 -2.86 21.57
CA ASN A 350 26.39 -1.85 21.40
C ASN A 350 27.60 -2.34 20.63
N LEU A 351 27.97 -1.65 19.55
CA LEU A 351 29.16 -1.88 18.73
C LEU A 351 30.19 -0.78 18.99
N LYS A 352 31.45 -1.15 19.23
CA LYS A 352 32.53 -0.20 19.50
C LYS A 352 33.13 0.40 18.21
N LYS A 353 33.17 -0.37 17.11
CA LYS A 353 33.77 0.03 15.85
C LYS A 353 32.80 0.83 15.01
N LYS A 354 33.15 2.09 14.68
CA LYS A 354 32.32 2.96 13.82
C LYS A 354 32.03 2.37 12.45
N GLU A 355 32.97 1.62 11.88
CA GLU A 355 32.76 0.94 10.58
C GLU A 355 31.62 -0.09 10.65
N GLN A 356 31.52 -0.84 11.74
CA GLN A 356 30.43 -1.80 11.94
C GLN A 356 29.09 -1.11 12.17
N GLN A 357 29.08 0.02 12.90
CA GLN A 357 27.86 0.85 13.05
C GLN A 357 27.39 1.36 11.67
N GLN A 358 28.27 1.87 10.83
CA GLN A 358 27.92 2.35 9.48
C GLN A 358 27.40 1.22 8.59
N LYS A 359 28.04 0.04 8.64
CA LYS A 359 27.56 -1.15 7.90
C LYS A 359 26.18 -1.59 8.38
N LEU A 360 25.93 -1.56 9.69
CA LEU A 360 24.59 -1.88 10.24
C LEU A 360 23.53 -0.90 9.71
N ILE A 361 23.83 0.39 9.68
CA ILE A 361 22.92 1.41 9.12
C ILE A 361 22.63 1.14 7.65
N SER A 362 23.65 0.77 6.87
CA SER A 362 23.45 0.42 5.45
C SER A 362 22.51 -0.77 5.31
N VAL A 363 22.69 -1.83 6.09
CA VAL A 363 21.81 -3.00 6.10
C VAL A 363 20.37 -2.61 6.48
N ILE A 364 20.20 -1.79 7.52
CA ILE A 364 18.86 -1.32 7.92
C ILE A 364 18.19 -0.58 6.77
N ARG A 365 18.89 0.33 6.10
CA ARG A 365 18.33 1.08 4.96
C ARG A 365 17.96 0.18 3.80
N GLU A 366 18.81 -0.79 3.45
CA GLU A 366 18.54 -1.77 2.40
C GLU A 366 17.31 -2.64 2.72
N GLU A 367 17.18 -3.10 3.96
CA GLU A 367 16.03 -3.93 4.36
C GLU A 367 14.72 -3.13 4.43
N LEU A 368 14.77 -1.85 4.83
CA LEU A 368 13.60 -0.96 4.82
C LEU A 368 13.17 -0.59 3.39
N GLN A 369 14.07 -0.57 2.41
CA GLN A 369 13.72 -0.31 1.01
C GLN A 369 12.91 -1.43 0.36
N LYS A 370 12.97 -2.65 0.89
CA LYS A 370 12.17 -3.80 0.42
C LYS A 370 10.69 -3.68 0.82
N ASP A 371 10.35 -2.75 1.72
CA ASP A 371 8.98 -2.57 2.20
C ASP A 371 8.14 -1.85 1.14
N SER A 372 6.97 -2.40 0.82
CA SER A 372 5.97 -1.80 -0.06
C SER A 372 5.41 -0.48 0.52
N VAL A 373 5.39 -0.37 1.87
CA VAL A 373 5.01 0.85 2.59
C VAL A 373 6.26 1.68 2.91
N PRO A 374 6.25 3.01 2.67
CA PRO A 374 7.40 3.86 2.94
C PRO A 374 7.90 3.74 4.38
N ALA A 375 9.12 3.21 4.54
CA ALA A 375 9.83 3.06 5.80
C ALA A 375 11.22 3.70 5.70
N ASN A 376 11.64 4.44 6.72
CA ASN A 376 12.89 5.20 6.67
C ASN A 376 13.68 5.07 7.96
N PHE A 377 15.00 4.97 7.81
CA PHE A 377 15.95 5.24 8.87
C PHE A 377 16.05 6.77 9.05
N ILE A 378 15.90 7.26 10.26
CA ILE A 378 15.96 8.70 10.58
C ILE A 378 17.33 9.05 11.13
N ASP A 379 17.68 8.57 12.33
CA ASP A 379 18.93 8.90 13.00
C ASP A 379 19.27 7.88 14.09
N ILE A 380 20.36 8.12 14.81
CA ILE A 380 20.73 7.44 16.05
C ILE A 380 20.73 8.46 17.16
N THR A 381 19.96 8.21 18.21
CA THR A 381 19.90 9.08 19.38
C THR A 381 21.24 9.16 20.11
N ARG A 382 21.41 10.16 20.98
CA ARG A 382 22.60 10.24 21.85
C ARG A 382 22.75 9.05 22.81
N LEU A 383 21.68 8.31 23.05
CA LEU A 383 21.68 7.09 23.86
C LEU A 383 22.04 5.84 23.06
N GLY A 384 22.21 5.96 21.75
CA GLY A 384 22.53 4.85 20.86
C GLY A 384 21.31 4.12 20.25
N LEU A 385 20.09 4.62 20.51
CA LEU A 385 18.88 4.04 19.93
C LEU A 385 18.73 4.42 18.46
N VAL A 386 18.41 3.47 17.63
CA VAL A 386 18.12 3.70 16.19
C VAL A 386 16.67 4.15 16.04
N GLU A 387 16.47 5.27 15.37
CA GLU A 387 15.17 5.84 15.06
C GLU A 387 14.74 5.45 13.65
N LEU A 388 13.57 4.81 13.55
CA LEU A 388 12.93 4.46 12.30
C LEU A 388 11.53 5.05 12.24
N THR A 389 11.02 5.25 11.02
CA THR A 389 9.62 5.58 10.78
C THR A 389 9.04 4.72 9.69
N ARG A 390 7.77 4.34 9.80
CA ARG A 390 7.00 3.67 8.75
C ARG A 390 5.64 4.32 8.62
N LYS A 391 5.21 4.62 7.39
CA LYS A 391 3.93 5.29 7.13
C LYS A 391 2.78 4.41 7.62
N LYS A 392 1.78 4.98 8.30
CA LYS A 392 0.54 4.28 8.64
C LYS A 392 -0.39 4.30 7.43
N VAL A 393 -0.59 3.14 6.80
CA VAL A 393 -1.48 2.95 5.64
C VAL A 393 -2.65 2.05 6.04
N TYR A 394 -2.37 0.96 6.74
CA TYR A 394 -3.34 -0.04 7.19
C TYR A 394 -3.34 -0.16 8.71
N LYS A 395 -4.35 -0.80 9.28
CA LYS A 395 -4.36 -1.19 10.69
C LYS A 395 -3.26 -2.21 10.96
N SER A 396 -2.66 -2.17 12.14
CA SER A 396 -1.72 -3.22 12.56
C SER A 396 -2.46 -4.54 12.78
N LEU A 397 -1.73 -5.65 12.66
CA LEU A 397 -2.28 -6.98 12.93
C LEU A 397 -2.92 -7.08 14.32
N ARG A 398 -2.34 -6.42 15.32
CA ARG A 398 -2.88 -6.37 16.67
C ARG A 398 -4.19 -5.57 16.75
N GLU A 399 -4.29 -4.44 16.02
CA GLU A 399 -5.52 -3.64 15.95
C GLU A 399 -6.68 -4.38 15.25
N ILE A 400 -6.37 -5.33 14.34
CA ILE A 400 -7.37 -6.14 13.64
C ILE A 400 -7.88 -7.27 14.53
N LEU A 401 -7.00 -7.89 15.31
CA LEU A 401 -7.29 -9.10 16.08
C LEU A 401 -7.69 -8.81 17.54
N SER A 402 -7.67 -7.56 17.98
CA SER A 402 -8.15 -7.13 19.30
C SER A 402 -9.65 -6.85 19.32
#